data_11d321b15fb1c53250a4f24043093b54
#
_entry.id   11d321b15fb1c53250a4f24043093b54
#
_cell.length_a   1.000
_cell.length_b   1.000
_cell.length_c   1.000
_cell.angle_alpha   90.00
_cell.angle_beta   90.00
_cell.angle_gamma   90.00
#
_symmetry.space_group_name_H-M   'P 1'
#
loop_
_entity.id
_entity.type
_entity.pdbx_description
1 polymer ?
#
loop_
_entity_poly.entity_id
_entity_poly.type
_entity_poly.pdbx_seq_one_letter_code
_entity_poly.pdbx_strand_id
1 'polypeptide(L)'
;MKKKQQSSAKFAVILTIVVVVLLAAIVIINNKTEQGNEAVSGQPSIKGQPVLGKDDAPVTVVEFGDYKCPSCKVFNSDIFPKIQKDFIDKGDVKFSFVNVMFHGTGSRLAALASEEVWKEDPDSFWAFHEKLFEKQPDTEQEWVTPAVLGDLAKSTTKVKPETLKDNLDKETFASQVEKDSDLNQKMNVNATPTIYVNDKVIKNFADYNEIKKTIEKELKGK
;
A
#
# COMPACT_ATOMS: atom_id res chain seq x y z
N MET A 1 -56.85 -10.42 -42.23
CA MET A 1 -55.60 -9.65 -42.00
C MET A 1 -55.25 -9.45 -40.51
N LYS A 2 -55.48 -10.41 -39.59
CA LYS A 2 -55.17 -10.27 -38.12
C LYS A 2 -53.97 -11.07 -37.61
N LYS A 3 -53.30 -11.89 -38.42
CA LYS A 3 -52.18 -12.74 -37.96
C LYS A 3 -50.79 -12.09 -37.93
N LYS A 4 -50.56 -10.95 -38.63
CA LYS A 4 -49.24 -10.29 -38.71
C LYS A 4 -48.93 -9.39 -37.51
N GLN A 5 -49.91 -8.88 -36.79
CA GLN A 5 -49.74 -7.95 -35.64
C GLN A 5 -49.35 -8.67 -34.33
N GLN A 6 -49.72 -9.94 -34.18
CA GLN A 6 -49.44 -10.74 -32.99
C GLN A 6 -47.99 -11.25 -32.95
N SER A 7 -47.31 -11.34 -34.11
CA SER A 7 -45.90 -11.76 -34.21
C SER A 7 -44.93 -10.66 -33.77
N SER A 8 -45.23 -9.39 -34.13
CA SER A 8 -44.34 -8.24 -33.77
C SER A 8 -44.39 -7.92 -32.28
N ALA A 9 -45.55 -8.06 -31.60
CA ALA A 9 -45.67 -7.87 -30.17
C ALA A 9 -44.85 -8.94 -29.37
N LYS A 10 -44.92 -10.19 -29.79
CA LYS A 10 -44.12 -11.26 -29.15
C LYS A 10 -42.64 -11.05 -29.35
N PHE A 11 -42.22 -10.59 -30.53
CA PHE A 11 -40.83 -10.27 -30.82
C PHE A 11 -40.33 -9.09 -29.96
N ALA A 12 -41.12 -8.03 -29.78
CA ALA A 12 -40.82 -6.90 -28.94
C ALA A 12 -40.65 -7.33 -27.48
N VAL A 13 -41.54 -8.18 -26.95
CA VAL A 13 -41.43 -8.68 -25.55
C VAL A 13 -40.17 -9.54 -25.36
N ILE A 14 -39.85 -10.42 -26.30
CA ILE A 14 -38.64 -11.26 -26.24
C ILE A 14 -37.38 -10.37 -26.26
N LEU A 15 -37.34 -9.36 -27.13
CA LEU A 15 -36.22 -8.44 -27.23
C LEU A 15 -36.01 -7.67 -25.91
N THR A 16 -37.10 -7.19 -25.26
CA THR A 16 -37.04 -6.51 -23.99
C THR A 16 -36.48 -7.40 -22.86
N ILE A 17 -36.94 -8.67 -22.82
CA ILE A 17 -36.44 -9.64 -21.85
C ILE A 17 -34.91 -9.89 -22.06
N VAL A 18 -34.48 -10.07 -23.30
CA VAL A 18 -33.05 -10.26 -23.60
C VAL A 18 -32.21 -9.07 -23.18
N VAL A 19 -32.67 -7.84 -23.44
CA VAL A 19 -31.97 -6.62 -23.02
C VAL A 19 -31.88 -6.53 -21.49
N VAL A 20 -32.96 -6.82 -20.77
CA VAL A 20 -32.98 -6.81 -19.30
C VAL A 20 -32.01 -7.86 -18.72
N VAL A 21 -32.00 -9.08 -19.31
CA VAL A 21 -31.07 -10.13 -18.88
C VAL A 21 -29.61 -9.75 -19.15
N LEU A 22 -29.32 -9.13 -20.30
CA LEU A 22 -27.96 -8.65 -20.62
C LEU A 22 -27.54 -7.52 -19.66
N LEU A 23 -28.40 -6.56 -19.35
CA LEU A 23 -28.10 -5.52 -18.39
C LEU A 23 -27.88 -6.08 -16.98
N ALA A 24 -28.71 -7.03 -16.55
CA ALA A 24 -28.51 -7.73 -15.28
C ALA A 24 -27.18 -8.50 -15.23
N ALA A 25 -26.82 -9.18 -16.34
CA ALA A 25 -25.55 -9.87 -16.45
C ALA A 25 -24.34 -8.90 -16.37
N ILE A 26 -24.43 -7.74 -17.03
CA ILE A 26 -23.39 -6.69 -16.95
C ILE A 26 -23.23 -6.19 -15.52
N VAL A 27 -24.33 -5.91 -14.82
CA VAL A 27 -24.29 -5.47 -13.40
C VAL A 27 -23.66 -6.55 -12.50
N ILE A 28 -24.02 -7.83 -12.72
CA ILE A 28 -23.46 -8.94 -11.94
C ILE A 28 -21.96 -9.12 -12.24
N ILE A 29 -21.54 -8.97 -13.50
CA ILE A 29 -20.14 -9.06 -13.90
C ILE A 29 -19.35 -7.90 -13.28
N ASN A 30 -19.85 -6.66 -13.39
CA ASN A 30 -19.17 -5.49 -12.80
C ASN A 30 -19.06 -5.62 -11.28
N ASN A 31 -20.11 -6.02 -10.57
CA ASN A 31 -20.05 -6.23 -9.12
C ASN A 31 -19.07 -7.37 -8.73
N LYS A 32 -18.96 -8.44 -9.53
CA LYS A 32 -17.97 -9.49 -9.28
C LYS A 32 -16.54 -9.03 -9.56
N THR A 33 -16.34 -8.14 -10.54
CA THR A 33 -15.02 -7.60 -10.88
C THR A 33 -14.53 -6.66 -9.79
N GLU A 34 -15.41 -5.85 -9.19
CA GLU A 34 -15.07 -5.00 -8.04
C GLU A 34 -14.73 -5.82 -6.78
N GLN A 35 -15.48 -6.90 -6.49
CA GLN A 35 -15.21 -7.78 -5.36
C GLN A 35 -13.90 -8.58 -5.48
N GLY A 36 -13.40 -8.82 -6.68
CA GLY A 36 -12.15 -9.56 -6.94
C GLY A 36 -10.89 -8.73 -6.70
N ASN A 37 -10.99 -7.41 -6.55
CA ASN A 37 -9.87 -6.48 -6.46
C ASN A 37 -9.75 -5.76 -5.10
N GLU A 38 -10.60 -6.06 -4.12
CA GLU A 38 -10.47 -5.46 -2.79
C GLU A 38 -9.41 -6.18 -1.95
N ALA A 39 -8.65 -5.41 -1.16
CA ALA A 39 -7.69 -5.94 -0.19
C ALA A 39 -8.40 -6.87 0.80
N VAL A 40 -7.75 -7.98 1.14
CA VAL A 40 -8.33 -9.03 2.00
C VAL A 40 -8.43 -8.53 3.44
N SER A 41 -9.59 -8.72 4.06
CA SER A 41 -9.75 -8.49 5.51
C SER A 41 -8.93 -9.51 6.29
N GLY A 42 -8.13 -9.02 7.23
CA GLY A 42 -7.24 -9.82 8.08
C GLY A 42 -6.03 -8.98 8.46
N GLN A 43 -5.43 -9.27 9.61
CA GLN A 43 -4.27 -8.51 10.06
C GLN A 43 -3.03 -8.91 9.27
N PRO A 44 -2.36 -7.97 8.55
CA PRO A 44 -1.08 -8.24 7.91
C PRO A 44 -0.02 -8.64 8.94
N SER A 45 0.84 -9.58 8.59
CA SER A 45 2.00 -9.93 9.42
C SER A 45 3.05 -8.84 9.34
N ILE A 46 3.51 -8.34 10.48
CA ILE A 46 4.63 -7.38 10.56
C ILE A 46 5.95 -8.06 10.95
N LYS A 47 5.98 -9.41 10.93
CA LYS A 47 7.18 -10.14 11.31
C LYS A 47 8.32 -9.90 10.32
N GLY A 48 9.40 -9.29 10.80
CA GLY A 48 10.57 -8.93 10.01
C GLY A 48 10.46 -7.57 9.30
N GLN A 49 9.31 -6.92 9.40
CA GLN A 49 9.07 -5.60 8.81
C GLN A 49 9.59 -4.47 9.72
N PRO A 50 9.90 -3.29 9.16
CA PRO A 50 10.17 -2.10 9.95
C PRO A 50 8.98 -1.74 10.84
N VAL A 51 9.26 -1.45 12.10
CA VAL A 51 8.22 -1.05 13.07
C VAL A 51 8.63 0.22 13.78
N LEU A 52 7.71 1.18 13.89
CA LEU A 52 7.83 2.38 14.69
C LEU A 52 6.82 2.33 15.85
N GLY A 53 7.22 2.74 17.03
CA GLY A 53 6.40 2.73 18.24
C GLY A 53 6.78 1.60 19.19
N LYS A 54 5.94 1.38 20.20
CA LYS A 54 6.21 0.36 21.22
C LYS A 54 5.78 -1.02 20.73
N ASP A 55 6.58 -2.04 21.02
CA ASP A 55 6.29 -3.43 20.63
C ASP A 55 4.97 -3.95 21.21
N ASP A 56 4.61 -3.49 22.40
CA ASP A 56 3.38 -3.86 23.12
C ASP A 56 2.18 -2.95 22.79
N ALA A 57 2.33 -2.00 21.84
CA ALA A 57 1.23 -1.13 21.43
C ALA A 57 0.01 -1.98 20.99
N PRO A 58 -1.19 -1.65 21.52
CA PRO A 58 -2.38 -2.48 21.31
C PRO A 58 -2.91 -2.47 19.87
N VAL A 59 -2.66 -1.42 19.10
CA VAL A 59 -3.12 -1.31 17.71
C VAL A 59 -1.93 -1.30 16.77
N THR A 60 -2.04 -2.03 15.67
CA THR A 60 -1.04 -2.04 14.59
C THR A 60 -1.61 -1.31 13.37
N VAL A 61 -0.88 -0.32 12.87
CA VAL A 61 -1.16 0.29 11.56
C VAL A 61 -0.10 -0.19 10.58
N VAL A 62 -0.52 -0.68 9.41
CA VAL A 62 0.39 -1.14 8.36
C VAL A 62 0.12 -0.36 7.09
N GLU A 63 1.16 0.24 6.53
CA GLU A 63 1.15 0.81 5.18
C GLU A 63 1.79 -0.17 4.21
N PHE A 64 1.05 -0.55 3.18
CA PHE A 64 1.61 -1.12 1.96
C PHE A 64 1.88 0.03 1.00
N GLY A 65 3.13 0.41 0.86
CA GLY A 65 3.54 1.63 0.18
C GLY A 65 4.63 1.41 -0.87
N ASP A 66 4.68 2.31 -1.84
CA ASP A 66 5.69 2.34 -2.90
C ASP A 66 6.37 3.70 -2.89
N TYR A 67 7.70 3.72 -2.79
CA TYR A 67 8.49 4.95 -2.74
C TYR A 67 8.42 5.81 -4.01
N LYS A 68 7.87 5.27 -5.10
CA LYS A 68 7.60 6.03 -6.34
C LYS A 68 6.13 6.44 -6.48
N CYS A 69 5.25 6.01 -5.58
CA CYS A 69 3.83 6.35 -5.65
C CYS A 69 3.57 7.75 -5.09
N PRO A 70 3.01 8.71 -5.88
CA PRO A 70 2.71 10.05 -5.40
C PRO A 70 1.72 10.06 -4.24
N SER A 71 0.74 9.16 -4.23
CA SER A 71 -0.24 9.03 -3.14
C SER A 71 0.41 8.57 -1.83
N CYS A 72 1.45 7.71 -1.89
CA CYS A 72 2.24 7.33 -0.72
C CYS A 72 3.04 8.51 -0.18
N LYS A 73 3.63 9.35 -1.05
CA LYS A 73 4.27 10.61 -0.64
C LYS A 73 3.28 11.48 0.14
N VAL A 74 2.05 11.68 -0.39
CA VAL A 74 1.01 12.46 0.31
C VAL A 74 0.63 11.84 1.64
N PHE A 75 0.48 10.51 1.72
CA PHE A 75 0.20 9.85 2.99
C PHE A 75 1.32 10.11 4.01
N ASN A 76 2.57 9.93 3.60
CA ASN A 76 3.72 10.10 4.49
C ASN A 76 3.99 11.56 4.87
N SER A 77 3.63 12.56 4.04
CA SER A 77 3.78 13.98 4.38
C SER A 77 2.64 14.55 5.22
N ASP A 78 1.39 14.16 4.94
CA ASP A 78 0.21 14.85 5.46
C ASP A 78 -0.59 14.06 6.49
N ILE A 79 -0.52 12.73 6.45
CA ILE A 79 -1.34 11.83 7.27
C ILE A 79 -0.51 11.14 8.36
N PHE A 80 0.60 10.52 7.98
CA PHE A 80 1.47 9.78 8.90
C PHE A 80 1.94 10.62 10.09
N PRO A 81 2.37 11.90 9.97
CA PRO A 81 2.78 12.72 11.11
C PRO A 81 1.67 12.93 12.15
N LYS A 82 0.40 12.95 11.69
CA LYS A 82 -0.75 13.06 12.60
C LYS A 82 -0.97 11.75 13.38
N ILE A 83 -0.83 10.60 12.70
CA ILE A 83 -0.90 9.29 13.34
C ILE A 83 0.24 9.16 14.36
N GLN A 84 1.45 9.58 14.00
CA GLN A 84 2.60 9.54 14.88
C GLN A 84 2.35 10.35 16.15
N LYS A 85 2.02 11.62 16.03
CA LYS A 85 1.76 12.53 17.14
C LYS A 85 0.60 12.08 18.03
N ASP A 86 -0.51 11.65 17.40
CA ASP A 86 -1.75 11.41 18.13
C ASP A 86 -1.80 10.04 18.79
N PHE A 87 -1.02 9.05 18.28
CA PHE A 87 -1.12 7.65 18.72
C PHE A 87 0.23 6.95 18.94
N ILE A 88 1.21 7.07 18.01
CA ILE A 88 2.46 6.31 18.12
C ILE A 88 3.29 6.82 19.28
N ASP A 89 3.46 8.15 19.38
CA ASP A 89 4.24 8.80 20.45
C ASP A 89 3.62 8.54 21.83
N LYS A 90 2.32 8.25 21.89
CA LYS A 90 1.63 7.89 23.14
C LYS A 90 1.76 6.41 23.49
N GLY A 91 2.18 5.59 22.53
CA GLY A 91 2.29 4.14 22.68
C GLY A 91 0.98 3.37 22.44
N ASP A 92 -0.02 4.02 21.87
CA ASP A 92 -1.31 3.41 21.52
C ASP A 92 -1.24 2.62 20.21
N VAL A 93 -0.34 3.02 19.31
CA VAL A 93 -0.15 2.44 17.97
C VAL A 93 1.31 2.08 17.74
N LYS A 94 1.53 0.96 17.08
CA LYS A 94 2.76 0.67 16.34
C LYS A 94 2.47 0.71 14.85
N PHE A 95 3.38 1.32 14.11
CA PHE A 95 3.28 1.48 12.66
C PHE A 95 4.31 0.60 11.96
N SER A 96 3.93 -0.02 10.86
CA SER A 96 4.83 -0.83 10.03
C SER A 96 4.68 -0.49 8.56
N PHE A 97 5.78 -0.57 7.82
CA PHE A 97 5.83 -0.34 6.38
C PHE A 97 6.17 -1.64 5.65
N VAL A 98 5.46 -1.90 4.56
CA VAL A 98 5.68 -3.05 3.66
C VAL A 98 5.88 -2.53 2.25
N ASN A 99 6.99 -2.90 1.62
CA ASN A 99 7.32 -2.43 0.28
C ASN A 99 6.37 -3.01 -0.78
N VAL A 100 5.85 -2.14 -1.64
CA VAL A 100 5.14 -2.48 -2.88
C VAL A 100 5.93 -1.93 -4.07
N MET A 101 5.96 -2.64 -5.18
CA MET A 101 6.82 -2.30 -6.33
C MET A 101 6.00 -2.18 -7.61
N PHE A 102 4.98 -1.31 -7.61
CA PHE A 102 4.09 -1.15 -8.75
C PHE A 102 4.63 -0.21 -9.84
N HIS A 103 5.64 0.62 -9.54
CA HIS A 103 6.19 1.62 -10.46
C HIS A 103 7.57 1.18 -11.02
N GLY A 104 7.76 -0.13 -11.20
CA GLY A 104 8.88 -0.69 -11.95
C GLY A 104 10.21 -0.73 -11.21
N THR A 105 11.32 -0.64 -11.97
CA THR A 105 12.68 -0.86 -11.46
C THR A 105 13.06 0.09 -10.33
N GLY A 106 12.66 1.35 -10.42
CA GLY A 106 12.94 2.33 -9.36
C GLY A 106 12.29 1.97 -8.03
N SER A 107 11.04 1.47 -8.03
CA SER A 107 10.39 0.97 -6.80
C SER A 107 11.15 -0.21 -6.20
N ARG A 108 11.64 -1.14 -7.05
CA ARG A 108 12.45 -2.26 -6.59
C ARG A 108 13.78 -1.81 -6.00
N LEU A 109 14.48 -0.86 -6.64
CA LEU A 109 15.72 -0.32 -6.09
C LEU A 109 15.51 0.37 -4.74
N ALA A 110 14.44 1.16 -4.60
CA ALA A 110 14.11 1.80 -3.33
C ALA A 110 13.77 0.77 -2.25
N ALA A 111 13.01 -0.28 -2.59
CA ALA A 111 12.71 -1.38 -1.68
C ALA A 111 13.99 -2.11 -1.22
N LEU A 112 14.89 -2.47 -2.13
CA LEU A 112 16.18 -3.11 -1.79
C LEU A 112 17.01 -2.24 -0.84
N ALA A 113 17.09 -0.93 -1.11
CA ALA A 113 17.81 0.00 -0.24
C ALA A 113 17.15 0.12 1.14
N SER A 114 15.83 0.18 1.21
CA SER A 114 15.10 0.27 2.48
C SER A 114 15.28 -0.99 3.32
N GLU A 115 15.27 -2.18 2.70
CA GLU A 115 15.54 -3.45 3.38
C GLU A 115 16.97 -3.54 3.90
N GLU A 116 17.95 -3.05 3.14
CA GLU A 116 19.33 -2.98 3.61
C GLU A 116 19.45 -2.07 4.84
N VAL A 117 18.87 -0.87 4.78
CA VAL A 117 18.89 0.06 5.92
C VAL A 117 18.21 -0.55 7.12
N TRP A 118 17.02 -1.17 6.94
CA TRP A 118 16.32 -1.86 8.04
C TRP A 118 17.16 -2.97 8.67
N LYS A 119 17.91 -3.70 7.87
CA LYS A 119 18.72 -4.81 8.35
C LYS A 119 20.02 -4.38 9.04
N GLU A 120 20.71 -3.38 8.47
CA GLU A 120 22.07 -2.99 8.87
C GLU A 120 22.08 -1.83 9.89
N ASP A 121 21.07 -0.95 9.86
CA ASP A 121 20.94 0.22 10.74
C ASP A 121 19.45 0.53 11.05
N PRO A 122 18.75 -0.37 11.77
CA PRO A 122 17.30 -0.24 12.02
C PRO A 122 16.94 1.05 12.75
N ASP A 123 17.81 1.60 13.59
CA ASP A 123 17.58 2.85 14.31
C ASP A 123 17.43 4.05 13.37
N SER A 124 18.05 3.99 12.20
CA SER A 124 18.04 5.05 11.19
C SER A 124 16.99 4.83 10.09
N PHE A 125 16.30 3.70 10.11
CA PHE A 125 15.35 3.33 9.04
C PHE A 125 14.31 4.43 8.79
N TRP A 126 13.65 4.93 9.83
CA TRP A 126 12.56 5.90 9.67
C TRP A 126 13.05 7.25 9.15
N ALA A 127 14.27 7.66 9.51
CA ALA A 127 14.88 8.86 8.93
C ALA A 127 15.21 8.68 7.43
N PHE A 128 15.68 7.50 7.03
CA PHE A 128 15.90 7.17 5.62
C PHE A 128 14.58 7.10 4.85
N HIS A 129 13.58 6.42 5.41
CA HIS A 129 12.23 6.29 4.84
C HIS A 129 11.59 7.64 4.55
N GLU A 130 11.59 8.55 5.53
CA GLU A 130 11.06 9.90 5.39
C GLU A 130 11.78 10.67 4.27
N LYS A 131 13.12 10.65 4.27
CA LYS A 131 13.92 11.33 3.26
C LYS A 131 13.75 10.75 1.86
N LEU A 132 13.46 9.46 1.75
CA LEU A 132 13.20 8.82 0.47
C LEU A 132 11.88 9.33 -0.13
N PHE A 133 10.82 9.46 0.67
CA PHE A 133 9.56 10.09 0.23
C PHE A 133 9.71 11.60 -0.05
N GLU A 134 10.43 12.35 0.79
CA GLU A 134 10.70 13.76 0.55
C GLU A 134 11.44 13.99 -0.78
N LYS A 135 12.37 13.08 -1.15
CA LYS A 135 13.14 13.17 -2.39
C LYS A 135 12.30 12.91 -3.64
N GLN A 136 11.15 12.25 -3.52
CA GLN A 136 10.29 11.97 -4.66
C GLN A 136 9.86 13.27 -5.35
N PRO A 137 10.17 13.47 -6.65
CA PRO A 137 9.77 14.66 -7.40
C PRO A 137 8.26 14.67 -7.66
N ASP A 138 7.72 15.84 -7.98
CA ASP A 138 6.30 15.98 -8.35
C ASP A 138 6.02 15.56 -9.80
N THR A 139 7.00 14.98 -10.48
CA THR A 139 6.92 14.50 -11.87
C THR A 139 7.17 13.00 -11.93
N GLU A 140 6.65 12.34 -12.97
CA GLU A 140 6.81 10.88 -13.17
C GLU A 140 8.19 10.45 -13.71
N GLN A 141 9.17 11.39 -13.77
CA GLN A 141 10.51 11.04 -14.21
C GLN A 141 11.18 10.01 -13.30
N GLU A 142 12.08 9.22 -13.88
CA GLU A 142 12.90 8.28 -13.13
C GLU A 142 13.92 9.07 -12.27
N TRP A 143 13.82 8.91 -10.96
CA TRP A 143 14.67 9.60 -10.00
C TRP A 143 15.40 8.66 -9.05
N VAL A 144 14.91 7.42 -8.92
CA VAL A 144 15.52 6.42 -8.05
C VAL A 144 16.72 5.80 -8.75
N THR A 145 17.89 6.17 -8.31
CA THR A 145 19.16 5.63 -8.81
C THR A 145 20.06 5.22 -7.65
N PRO A 146 21.02 4.30 -7.85
CA PRO A 146 21.99 3.95 -6.81
C PRO A 146 22.73 5.15 -6.23
N ALA A 147 23.01 6.19 -7.04
CA ALA A 147 23.65 7.42 -6.57
C ALA A 147 22.73 8.19 -5.61
N VAL A 148 21.48 8.41 -5.96
CA VAL A 148 20.50 9.10 -5.09
C VAL A 148 20.31 8.32 -3.80
N LEU A 149 20.15 7.00 -3.87
CA LEU A 149 19.99 6.16 -2.67
C LEU A 149 21.25 6.19 -1.78
N GLY A 150 22.43 6.18 -2.38
CA GLY A 150 23.72 6.33 -1.66
C GLY A 150 23.84 7.68 -0.95
N ASP A 151 23.45 8.78 -1.60
CA ASP A 151 23.46 10.12 -0.99
C ASP A 151 22.47 10.22 0.18
N LEU A 152 21.28 9.62 0.04
CA LEU A 152 20.29 9.55 1.13
C LEU A 152 20.83 8.70 2.29
N ALA A 153 21.34 7.51 2.03
CA ALA A 153 21.93 6.65 3.06
C ALA A 153 23.07 7.35 3.81
N LYS A 154 23.96 8.04 3.09
CA LYS A 154 25.08 8.82 3.69
C LYS A 154 24.57 9.90 4.65
N SER A 155 23.47 10.53 4.35
CA SER A 155 22.94 11.64 5.16
C SER A 155 22.08 11.21 6.34
N THR A 156 21.55 9.98 6.32
CA THR A 156 20.56 9.53 7.32
C THR A 156 20.97 8.28 8.09
N THR A 157 21.91 7.50 7.59
CA THR A 157 22.24 6.17 8.14
C THR A 157 23.73 5.98 8.35
N LYS A 158 24.12 4.85 8.96
CA LYS A 158 25.51 4.38 9.07
C LYS A 158 25.91 3.49 7.87
N VAL A 159 24.97 3.17 6.97
CA VAL A 159 25.25 2.37 5.76
C VAL A 159 26.10 3.20 4.80
N LYS A 160 27.23 2.64 4.38
CA LYS A 160 28.14 3.33 3.46
C LYS A 160 27.57 3.30 2.04
N PRO A 161 27.63 4.43 1.29
CA PRO A 161 27.13 4.50 -0.09
C PRO A 161 27.71 3.43 -1.01
N GLU A 162 28.99 3.08 -0.85
CA GLU A 162 29.68 2.07 -1.65
C GLU A 162 29.12 0.67 -1.35
N THR A 163 28.84 0.37 -0.08
CA THR A 163 28.24 -0.91 0.35
C THR A 163 26.83 -1.02 -0.17
N LEU A 164 26.00 0.04 -0.01
CA LEU A 164 24.64 0.09 -0.54
C LEU A 164 24.63 -0.16 -2.05
N LYS A 165 25.49 0.56 -2.80
CA LYS A 165 25.59 0.38 -4.25
C LYS A 165 25.93 -1.05 -4.63
N ASP A 166 26.95 -1.65 -3.99
CA ASP A 166 27.39 -3.03 -4.24
C ASP A 166 26.27 -4.04 -3.94
N ASN A 167 25.53 -3.84 -2.86
CA ASN A 167 24.38 -4.68 -2.47
C ASN A 167 23.18 -4.52 -3.43
N LEU A 168 22.94 -3.32 -3.95
CA LEU A 168 21.93 -3.09 -4.98
C LEU A 168 22.29 -3.80 -6.28
N ASP A 169 23.56 -3.68 -6.72
CA ASP A 169 24.04 -4.33 -7.96
C ASP A 169 23.96 -5.87 -7.86
N LYS A 170 24.10 -6.43 -6.65
CA LYS A 170 24.01 -7.87 -6.36
C LYS A 170 22.63 -8.34 -5.93
N GLU A 171 21.68 -7.43 -5.77
CA GLU A 171 20.36 -7.69 -5.18
C GLU A 171 20.44 -8.47 -3.85
N THR A 172 21.38 -8.13 -2.97
CA THR A 172 21.67 -8.86 -1.73
C THR A 172 20.42 -9.03 -0.85
N PHE A 173 19.53 -8.05 -0.85
CA PHE A 173 18.29 -8.04 -0.04
C PHE A 173 17.04 -8.46 -0.83
N ALA A 174 17.20 -9.12 -1.99
CA ALA A 174 16.06 -9.58 -2.81
C ALA A 174 15.10 -10.49 -2.04
N SER A 175 15.61 -11.36 -1.17
CA SER A 175 14.76 -12.29 -0.40
C SER A 175 13.83 -11.58 0.60
N GLN A 176 14.19 -10.40 1.09
CA GLN A 176 13.35 -9.58 1.96
C GLN A 176 12.23 -8.91 1.13
N VAL A 177 12.61 -8.32 0.01
CA VAL A 177 11.68 -7.70 -0.95
C VAL A 177 10.69 -8.73 -1.53
N GLU A 178 11.12 -9.97 -1.73
CA GLU A 178 10.24 -11.07 -2.15
C GLU A 178 9.21 -11.42 -1.08
N LYS A 179 9.58 -11.40 0.21
CA LYS A 179 8.62 -11.59 1.31
C LYS A 179 7.55 -10.49 1.36
N ASP A 180 7.93 -9.25 1.03
CA ASP A 180 6.98 -8.17 0.89
C ASP A 180 6.03 -8.42 -0.28
N SER A 181 6.55 -8.88 -1.41
CA SER A 181 5.74 -9.26 -2.58
C SER A 181 4.76 -10.39 -2.24
N ASP A 182 5.21 -11.42 -1.52
CA ASP A 182 4.37 -12.52 -1.06
C ASP A 182 3.27 -12.03 -0.11
N LEU A 183 3.61 -11.11 0.80
CA LEU A 183 2.63 -10.52 1.71
C LEU A 183 1.63 -9.64 0.95
N ASN A 184 2.08 -8.83 -0.01
CA ASN A 184 1.22 -8.04 -0.89
C ASN A 184 0.23 -8.93 -1.64
N GLN A 185 0.70 -10.03 -2.21
CA GLN A 185 -0.15 -10.99 -2.91
C GLN A 185 -1.15 -11.65 -1.96
N LYS A 186 -0.70 -12.10 -0.78
CA LYS A 186 -1.56 -12.72 0.24
C LYS A 186 -2.67 -11.78 0.71
N MET A 187 -2.36 -10.50 0.86
CA MET A 187 -3.31 -9.48 1.29
C MET A 187 -4.12 -8.87 0.13
N ASN A 188 -3.91 -9.37 -1.11
CA ASN A 188 -4.55 -8.87 -2.33
C ASN A 188 -4.41 -7.34 -2.49
N VAL A 189 -3.20 -6.81 -2.17
CA VAL A 189 -2.89 -5.39 -2.34
C VAL A 189 -2.72 -5.09 -3.82
N ASN A 190 -3.57 -4.22 -4.37
CA ASN A 190 -3.59 -3.88 -5.80
C ASN A 190 -3.50 -2.37 -6.06
N ALA A 191 -3.38 -1.58 -5.00
CA ALA A 191 -3.16 -0.13 -5.05
C ALA A 191 -2.29 0.33 -3.89
N THR A 192 -1.60 1.46 -4.05
CA THR A 192 -0.79 2.09 -3.00
C THR A 192 -1.17 3.57 -2.80
N PRO A 193 -1.17 4.06 -1.56
CA PRO A 193 -0.99 3.27 -0.36
C PRO A 193 -2.25 2.46 -0.01
N THR A 194 -2.07 1.23 0.50
CA THR A 194 -3.14 0.49 1.18
C THR A 194 -2.83 0.49 2.67
N ILE A 195 -3.76 0.99 3.48
CA ILE A 195 -3.59 1.16 4.93
C ILE A 195 -4.47 0.16 5.67
N TYR A 196 -3.86 -0.56 6.60
CA TYR A 196 -4.55 -1.40 7.56
C TYR A 196 -4.48 -0.82 8.97
N VAL A 197 -5.57 -0.92 9.71
CA VAL A 197 -5.61 -0.73 11.17
C VAL A 197 -6.05 -2.07 11.77
N ASN A 198 -5.12 -2.81 12.35
CA ASN A 198 -5.27 -4.24 12.68
C ASN A 198 -5.71 -5.03 11.44
N ASP A 199 -6.93 -5.60 11.45
CA ASP A 199 -7.54 -6.37 10.36
C ASP A 199 -8.47 -5.52 9.46
N LYS A 200 -8.53 -4.20 9.66
CA LYS A 200 -9.45 -3.31 8.93
C LYS A 200 -8.70 -2.53 7.85
N VAL A 201 -9.15 -2.67 6.61
CA VAL A 201 -8.67 -1.86 5.49
C VAL A 201 -9.30 -0.48 5.55
N ILE A 202 -8.50 0.57 5.44
CA ILE A 202 -8.95 1.95 5.33
C ILE A 202 -9.36 2.23 3.88
N LYS A 203 -10.55 2.77 3.69
CA LYS A 203 -11.09 3.04 2.35
C LYS A 203 -10.50 4.28 1.70
N ASN A 204 -10.25 5.31 2.50
CA ASN A 204 -9.65 6.55 2.03
C ASN A 204 -8.41 6.90 2.86
N PHE A 205 -7.24 6.55 2.33
CA PHE A 205 -5.95 6.80 2.99
C PHE A 205 -5.69 8.29 3.29
N ALA A 206 -6.33 9.21 2.54
CA ALA A 206 -6.18 10.65 2.72
C ALA A 206 -7.14 11.24 3.78
N ASP A 207 -8.11 10.45 4.25
CA ASP A 207 -9.00 10.87 5.33
C ASP A 207 -8.46 10.47 6.71
N TYR A 208 -7.69 11.38 7.33
CA TYR A 208 -7.20 11.18 8.69
C TYR A 208 -8.30 10.86 9.70
N ASN A 209 -9.52 11.42 9.54
CA ASN A 209 -10.61 11.16 10.47
C ASN A 209 -11.13 9.72 10.39
N GLU A 210 -11.13 9.10 9.20
CA GLU A 210 -11.46 7.68 9.05
C GLU A 210 -10.44 6.83 9.79
N ILE A 211 -9.14 7.08 9.58
CA ILE A 211 -8.05 6.35 10.24
C ILE A 211 -8.14 6.52 11.76
N LYS A 212 -8.27 7.75 12.24
CA LYS A 212 -8.40 8.08 13.66
C LYS A 212 -9.57 7.35 14.32
N LYS A 213 -10.76 7.42 13.71
CA LYS A 213 -11.97 6.72 14.24
C LYS A 213 -11.77 5.21 14.29
N THR A 214 -11.08 4.65 13.29
CA THR A 214 -10.80 3.22 13.25
C THR A 214 -9.83 2.83 14.37
N ILE A 215 -8.74 3.57 14.56
CA ILE A 215 -7.79 3.38 15.66
C ILE A 215 -8.49 3.48 17.02
N GLU A 216 -9.28 4.56 17.25
CA GLU A 216 -10.00 4.75 18.51
C GLU A 216 -11.01 3.63 18.81
N LYS A 217 -11.62 3.05 17.77
CA LYS A 217 -12.51 1.90 17.90
C LYS A 217 -11.75 0.64 18.31
N GLU A 218 -10.62 0.39 17.67
CA GLU A 218 -9.77 -0.78 17.98
C GLU A 218 -9.17 -0.67 19.40
N LEU A 219 -8.85 0.52 19.88
CA LEU A 219 -8.40 0.77 21.26
C LEU A 219 -9.48 0.47 22.30
N LYS A 220 -10.76 0.77 22.01
CA LYS A 220 -11.90 0.51 22.91
C LYS A 220 -12.32 -0.95 22.95
N GLY A 221 -11.98 -1.73 21.95
CA GLY A 221 -12.35 -3.15 21.84
C GLY A 221 -11.40 -4.11 22.56
N LYS A 222 -10.35 -3.55 23.19
CA LYS A 222 -9.37 -4.26 24.04
C LYS A 222 -9.50 -3.82 25.47
#